data_00c035e9e78c306dfd6652c204cb4dcb
#
_entry.id   00c035e9e78c306dfd6652c204cb4dcb
#
_cell.length_a   1.000
_cell.length_b   1.000
_cell.length_c   1.000
_cell.angle_alpha   90.00
_cell.angle_beta   90.00
_cell.angle_gamma   90.00
#
_symmetry.space_group_name_H-M   'P 1'
#
loop_
_entity.id
_entity.type
_entity.pdbx_description
1 polymer ?
#
loop_
_entity_poly.entity_id
_entity_poly.type
_entity_poly.pdbx_seq_one_letter_code
_entity_poly.pdbx_strand_id
1 'polypeptide(L)'
;MERSESIWTEKKAFGNIAESIVEFLINSTPNWKCIKYGMENHIEELKKSLKDNNQDDISKRIRSMPDFIAINKNTNQVLLLDVKFRSFIDRREPRTALYGFGYAQMKDYLHFWPEAYLIVIHTFDPFFTIIPLKEIEWHKHFHSRTTNNGNLYEQWNFAGIQKSLRDLFPDLSESVIKKAIDMIPSKKE
;
A
#
# COMPACT_ATOMS: atom_id res chain seq x y z
N MET A 1 16.90 10.54 -20.76
CA MET A 1 16.74 9.13 -20.29
C MET A 1 17.14 8.97 -18.82
N GLU A 2 18.28 9.50 -18.38
CA GLU A 2 18.80 9.37 -16.99
C GLU A 2 17.83 9.83 -15.86
N ARG A 3 17.05 10.91 -16.07
CA ARG A 3 16.15 11.45 -15.03
C ARG A 3 14.96 10.54 -14.72
N SER A 4 14.50 9.75 -15.67
CA SER A 4 13.38 8.81 -15.48
C SER A 4 13.81 7.54 -14.73
N GLU A 5 15.01 7.04 -14.99
CA GLU A 5 15.59 5.89 -14.29
C GLU A 5 15.91 6.20 -12.83
N SER A 6 16.44 7.40 -12.54
CA SER A 6 16.69 7.86 -11.19
C SER A 6 15.40 7.91 -10.34
N ILE A 7 14.32 8.49 -10.89
CA ILE A 7 13.01 8.58 -10.19
C ILE A 7 12.41 7.19 -9.95
N TRP A 8 12.54 6.26 -10.88
CA TRP A 8 12.02 4.91 -10.72
C TRP A 8 12.78 4.12 -9.65
N THR A 9 14.11 4.26 -9.62
CA THR A 9 14.98 3.63 -8.62
C THR A 9 14.66 4.14 -7.21
N GLU A 10 14.46 5.45 -7.07
CA GLU A 10 14.07 6.08 -5.80
C GLU A 10 12.71 5.56 -5.31
N LYS A 11 11.69 5.51 -6.17
CA LYS A 11 10.37 4.99 -5.83
C LYS A 11 10.42 3.53 -5.38
N LYS A 12 11.23 2.70 -6.04
CA LYS A 12 11.42 1.31 -5.66
C LYS A 12 12.10 1.18 -4.30
N ALA A 13 13.11 2.00 -4.03
CA ALA A 13 13.78 2.03 -2.73
C ALA A 13 12.82 2.39 -1.59
N PHE A 14 11.97 3.40 -1.77
CA PHE A 14 10.96 3.76 -0.79
C PHE A 14 9.90 2.67 -0.59
N GLY A 15 9.52 1.95 -1.66
CA GLY A 15 8.63 0.79 -1.56
C GLY A 15 9.23 -0.30 -0.66
N ASN A 16 10.49 -0.67 -0.91
CA ASN A 16 11.19 -1.69 -0.12
C ASN A 16 11.34 -1.28 1.36
N ILE A 17 11.60 0.00 1.63
CA ILE A 17 11.66 0.53 3.01
C ILE A 17 10.29 0.43 3.66
N ALA A 18 9.22 0.79 2.98
CA ALA A 18 7.86 0.70 3.48
C ALA A 18 7.48 -0.75 3.84
N GLU A 19 7.77 -1.71 2.96
CA GLU A 19 7.58 -3.13 3.25
C GLU A 19 8.37 -3.56 4.50
N SER A 20 9.64 -3.16 4.62
CA SER A 20 10.47 -3.50 5.78
C SER A 20 9.92 -2.92 7.09
N ILE A 21 9.34 -1.72 7.04
CA ILE A 21 8.68 -1.08 8.20
C ILE A 21 7.45 -1.89 8.62
N VAL A 22 6.60 -2.31 7.68
CA VAL A 22 5.40 -3.10 7.99
C VAL A 22 5.78 -4.47 8.52
N GLU A 23 6.76 -5.13 7.91
CA GLU A 23 7.28 -6.41 8.40
C GLU A 23 7.81 -6.29 9.84
N PHE A 24 8.58 -5.24 10.14
CA PHE A 24 9.06 -4.93 11.49
C PHE A 24 7.91 -4.73 12.47
N LEU A 25 6.91 -3.89 12.13
CA LEU A 25 5.74 -3.61 12.98
C LEU A 25 5.01 -4.90 13.36
N ILE A 26 4.70 -5.73 12.38
CA ILE A 26 3.90 -6.94 12.61
C ILE A 26 4.70 -7.99 13.38
N ASN A 27 5.96 -8.23 13.03
CA ASN A 27 6.81 -9.21 13.73
C ASN A 27 7.22 -8.75 15.14
N SER A 28 7.15 -7.44 15.44
CA SER A 28 7.34 -6.90 16.79
C SER A 28 6.09 -7.00 17.66
N THR A 29 4.97 -7.46 17.10
CA THR A 29 3.71 -7.66 17.82
C THR A 29 3.65 -9.12 18.29
N PRO A 30 3.52 -9.41 19.60
CA PRO A 30 3.75 -10.75 20.15
C PRO A 30 2.93 -11.86 19.51
N ASN A 31 1.67 -11.56 19.17
CA ASN A 31 0.71 -12.54 18.69
C ASN A 31 0.65 -12.64 17.16
N TRP A 32 1.44 -11.87 16.43
CA TRP A 32 1.40 -11.85 14.98
C TRP A 32 2.68 -12.36 14.34
N LYS A 33 2.54 -12.88 13.13
CA LYS A 33 3.66 -13.26 12.25
C LYS A 33 3.39 -12.69 10.87
N CYS A 34 4.37 -12.01 10.31
CA CYS A 34 4.37 -11.51 8.94
C CYS A 34 5.13 -12.48 8.03
N ILE A 35 4.56 -12.77 6.88
CA ILE A 35 5.14 -13.63 5.83
C ILE A 35 5.05 -12.87 4.51
N LYS A 36 6.16 -12.74 3.79
CA LYS A 36 6.15 -12.18 2.42
C LYS A 36 5.35 -13.09 1.50
N TYR A 37 4.47 -12.50 0.70
CA TYR A 37 3.56 -13.23 -0.18
C TYR A 37 3.74 -12.86 -1.65
N GLY A 38 3.89 -11.60 -2.01
CA GLY A 38 4.15 -11.14 -3.38
C GLY A 38 5.45 -11.70 -3.94
N MET A 39 5.37 -12.77 -4.71
CA MET A 39 6.54 -13.52 -5.23
C MET A 39 6.96 -13.11 -6.65
N GLU A 40 6.17 -12.32 -7.36
CA GLU A 40 6.40 -11.96 -8.76
C GLU A 40 7.71 -11.19 -8.99
N ASN A 41 8.22 -10.53 -7.95
CA ASN A 41 9.50 -9.81 -8.02
C ASN A 41 10.71 -10.68 -7.70
N HIS A 42 10.52 -11.91 -7.21
CA HIS A 42 11.59 -12.82 -6.77
C HIS A 42 11.88 -13.95 -7.77
N ILE A 43 10.97 -14.18 -8.72
CA ILE A 43 11.11 -15.24 -9.74
C ILE A 43 11.22 -14.59 -11.11
N GLU A 44 12.42 -14.58 -11.70
CA GLU A 44 12.71 -13.85 -12.94
C GLU A 44 11.89 -14.39 -14.14
N GLU A 45 11.70 -15.72 -14.23
CA GLU A 45 10.87 -16.35 -15.25
C GLU A 45 9.39 -15.90 -15.14
N LEU A 46 8.87 -15.83 -13.91
CA LEU A 46 7.52 -15.37 -13.65
C LEU A 46 7.37 -13.92 -14.05
N LYS A 47 8.30 -13.06 -13.66
CA LYS A 47 8.31 -11.64 -14.00
C LYS A 47 8.31 -11.41 -15.52
N LYS A 48 9.11 -12.20 -16.27
CA LYS A 48 9.14 -12.14 -17.72
C LYS A 48 7.81 -12.59 -18.32
N SER A 49 7.28 -13.73 -17.88
CA SER A 49 5.99 -14.24 -18.34
C SER A 49 4.84 -13.27 -18.08
N LEU A 50 4.80 -12.65 -16.89
CA LEU A 50 3.79 -11.66 -16.54
C LEU A 50 3.87 -10.38 -17.38
N LYS A 51 5.07 -10.02 -17.85
CA LYS A 51 5.26 -8.88 -18.74
C LYS A 51 4.73 -9.17 -20.15
N ASP A 52 4.95 -10.38 -20.64
CA ASP A 52 4.54 -10.81 -21.97
C ASP A 52 3.02 -11.07 -22.04
N ASN A 53 2.41 -11.58 -20.96
CA ASN A 53 0.98 -11.93 -20.86
C ASN A 53 0.22 -10.97 -19.91
N ASN A 54 0.33 -9.67 -20.14
CA ASN A 54 -0.15 -8.67 -19.18
C ASN A 54 -1.68 -8.46 -19.14
N GLN A 55 -2.44 -9.08 -20.04
CA GLN A 55 -3.88 -8.84 -20.17
C GLN A 55 -4.77 -9.98 -19.63
N ASP A 56 -4.23 -11.17 -19.43
CA ASP A 56 -5.01 -12.27 -18.87
C ASP A 56 -5.24 -12.11 -17.34
N ASP A 57 -6.32 -12.71 -16.85
CA ASP A 57 -6.73 -12.55 -15.46
C ASP A 57 -5.76 -13.21 -14.46
N ILE A 58 -5.07 -14.28 -14.85
CA ILE A 58 -4.07 -14.93 -14.01
C ILE A 58 -2.89 -13.99 -13.79
N SER A 59 -2.39 -13.40 -14.88
CA SER A 59 -1.28 -12.44 -14.82
C SER A 59 -1.65 -11.17 -14.01
N LYS A 60 -2.87 -10.65 -14.18
CA LYS A 60 -3.39 -9.53 -13.38
C LYS A 60 -3.47 -9.87 -11.91
N ARG A 61 -4.02 -11.05 -11.59
CA ARG A 61 -4.14 -11.54 -10.22
C ARG A 61 -2.79 -11.68 -9.54
N ILE A 62 -1.79 -12.24 -10.22
CA ILE A 62 -0.44 -12.40 -9.65
C ILE A 62 0.22 -11.03 -9.45
N ARG A 63 0.12 -10.09 -10.40
CA ARG A 63 0.69 -8.75 -10.28
C ARG A 63 0.02 -7.86 -9.24
N SER A 64 -1.23 -8.13 -8.92
CA SER A 64 -1.98 -7.43 -7.85
C SER A 64 -1.94 -8.17 -6.52
N MET A 65 -1.10 -9.21 -6.40
CA MET A 65 -0.96 -9.99 -5.18
C MET A 65 -0.51 -9.09 -4.02
N PRO A 66 -1.13 -9.19 -2.84
CA PRO A 66 -0.68 -8.45 -1.65
C PRO A 66 0.76 -8.78 -1.28
N ASP A 67 1.47 -7.81 -0.71
CA ASP A 67 2.89 -7.97 -0.35
C ASP A 67 3.10 -8.97 0.80
N PHE A 68 2.14 -9.04 1.74
CA PHE A 68 2.26 -9.84 2.96
C PHE A 68 0.98 -10.60 3.33
N ILE A 69 1.21 -11.72 4.02
CA ILE A 69 0.22 -12.41 4.85
C ILE A 69 0.61 -12.18 6.31
N ALA A 70 -0.31 -11.62 7.12
CA ALA A 70 -0.15 -11.55 8.57
C ALA A 70 -1.06 -12.59 9.24
N ILE A 71 -0.50 -13.36 10.15
CA ILE A 71 -1.19 -14.46 10.85
C ILE A 71 -1.18 -14.18 12.36
N ASN A 72 -2.36 -14.12 12.96
CA ASN A 72 -2.49 -14.08 14.42
C ASN A 72 -2.37 -15.51 14.98
N LYS A 73 -1.33 -15.74 15.79
CA LYS A 73 -1.00 -17.07 16.36
C LYS A 73 -2.03 -17.56 17.36
N ASN A 74 -2.81 -16.66 17.98
CA ASN A 74 -3.78 -17.02 19.00
C ASN A 74 -5.16 -17.32 18.42
N THR A 75 -5.56 -16.56 17.39
CA THR A 75 -6.91 -16.66 16.82
C THR A 75 -6.92 -17.36 15.46
N ASN A 76 -5.76 -17.63 14.86
CA ASN A 76 -5.60 -18.10 13.48
C ASN A 76 -6.19 -17.14 12.43
N GLN A 77 -6.43 -15.88 12.80
CA GLN A 77 -6.85 -14.87 11.85
C GLN A 77 -5.75 -14.63 10.82
N VAL A 78 -6.15 -14.56 9.56
CA VAL A 78 -5.25 -14.27 8.43
C VAL A 78 -5.66 -12.94 7.80
N LEU A 79 -4.70 -12.06 7.61
CA LEU A 79 -4.87 -10.78 6.93
C LEU A 79 -3.97 -10.73 5.71
N LEU A 80 -4.50 -10.22 4.60
CA LEU A 80 -3.74 -9.91 3.38
C LEU A 80 -3.43 -8.42 3.38
N LEU A 81 -2.16 -8.07 3.22
CA LEU A 81 -1.68 -6.70 3.37
C LEU A 81 -0.88 -6.28 2.14
N ASP A 82 -1.26 -5.17 1.54
CA ASP A 82 -0.52 -4.51 0.48
C ASP A 82 0.03 -3.19 1.01
N VAL A 83 1.31 -2.91 0.76
CA VAL A 83 2.02 -1.76 1.34
C VAL A 83 2.27 -0.70 0.29
N LYS A 84 1.95 0.53 0.60
CA LYS A 84 2.19 1.66 -0.28
C LYS A 84 2.89 2.79 0.47
N PHE A 85 3.96 3.31 -0.12
CA PHE A 85 4.62 4.52 0.37
C PHE A 85 4.07 5.75 -0.36
N ARG A 86 3.75 6.80 0.38
CA ARG A 86 3.28 8.07 -0.16
C ARG A 86 3.97 9.25 0.52
N SER A 87 4.76 9.98 -0.23
CA SER A 87 5.44 11.20 0.24
C SER A 87 4.59 12.47 0.10
N PHE A 88 3.40 12.37 -0.52
CA PHE A 88 2.51 13.49 -0.79
C PHE A 88 1.08 13.20 -0.36
N ILE A 89 0.58 14.02 0.55
CA ILE A 89 -0.83 14.43 0.62
C ILE A 89 -0.85 15.89 0.17
N ASP A 90 -1.94 16.32 -0.47
CA ASP A 90 -2.08 17.73 -0.80
C ASP A 90 -1.94 18.56 0.49
N ARG A 91 -0.88 19.35 0.58
CA ARG A 91 -0.56 20.16 1.78
C ARG A 91 -1.66 21.17 2.10
N ARG A 92 -2.57 21.45 1.15
CA ARG A 92 -3.68 22.39 1.29
C ARG A 92 -4.83 21.81 2.11
N GLU A 93 -4.96 20.48 2.14
CA GLU A 93 -5.99 19.80 2.93
C GLU A 93 -5.42 18.54 3.60
N PRO A 94 -4.65 18.67 4.69
CA PRO A 94 -3.98 17.54 5.35
C PRO A 94 -4.95 16.50 5.95
N ARG A 95 -6.25 16.76 5.93
CA ARG A 95 -7.29 15.84 6.43
C ARG A 95 -8.06 15.12 5.34
N THR A 96 -7.87 15.47 4.09
CA THR A 96 -8.48 14.75 2.97
C THR A 96 -7.53 13.64 2.57
N ALA A 97 -7.96 12.41 2.78
CA ALA A 97 -7.22 11.20 2.43
C ALA A 97 -7.28 10.95 0.91
N LEU A 98 -6.75 11.89 0.13
CA LEU A 98 -6.71 11.80 -1.32
C LEU A 98 -5.45 11.07 -1.75
N TYR A 99 -5.62 9.96 -2.45
CA TYR A 99 -4.53 9.11 -2.92
C TYR A 99 -4.55 8.98 -4.45
N GLY A 100 -3.41 9.20 -5.08
CA GLY A 100 -3.20 8.95 -6.50
C GLY A 100 -2.82 7.49 -6.76
N PHE A 101 -3.76 6.56 -6.57
CA PHE A 101 -3.59 5.19 -7.05
C PHE A 101 -4.11 5.09 -8.49
N GLY A 102 -3.38 4.36 -9.34
CA GLY A 102 -3.84 4.14 -10.70
C GLY A 102 -5.17 3.36 -10.73
N TYR A 103 -6.08 3.80 -11.60
CA TYR A 103 -7.40 3.19 -11.79
C TYR A 103 -7.31 1.67 -12.01
N ALA A 104 -6.48 1.24 -12.96
CA ALA A 104 -6.32 -0.17 -13.29
C ALA A 104 -5.83 -1.00 -12.10
N GLN A 105 -4.86 -0.48 -11.34
CA GLN A 105 -4.33 -1.13 -10.15
C GLN A 105 -5.41 -1.34 -9.08
N MET A 106 -6.20 -0.30 -8.79
CA MET A 106 -7.27 -0.41 -7.79
C MET A 106 -8.38 -1.33 -8.25
N LYS A 107 -8.71 -1.32 -9.56
CA LYS A 107 -9.68 -2.26 -10.13
C LYS A 107 -9.25 -3.71 -9.92
N ASP A 108 -7.98 -4.02 -10.18
CA ASP A 108 -7.44 -5.37 -9.99
C ASP A 108 -7.45 -5.76 -8.49
N TYR A 109 -7.08 -4.85 -7.59
CA TYR A 109 -7.18 -5.10 -6.14
C TYR A 109 -8.61 -5.41 -5.68
N LEU A 110 -9.58 -4.58 -6.07
CA LEU A 110 -10.98 -4.76 -5.68
C LEU A 110 -11.60 -6.02 -6.28
N HIS A 111 -11.11 -6.44 -7.44
CA HIS A 111 -11.59 -7.65 -8.12
C HIS A 111 -10.98 -8.93 -7.54
N PHE A 112 -9.67 -8.97 -7.36
CA PHE A 112 -8.97 -10.21 -6.99
C PHE A 112 -8.73 -10.37 -5.49
N TRP A 113 -8.66 -9.24 -4.74
CA TRP A 113 -8.23 -9.21 -3.33
C TRP A 113 -9.12 -8.32 -2.46
N PRO A 114 -10.46 -8.41 -2.55
CA PRO A 114 -11.37 -7.50 -1.85
C PRO A 114 -11.22 -7.54 -0.32
N GLU A 115 -10.76 -8.67 0.23
CA GLU A 115 -10.55 -8.83 1.68
C GLU A 115 -9.19 -8.30 2.17
N ALA A 116 -8.34 -7.82 1.26
CA ALA A 116 -7.05 -7.27 1.64
C ALA A 116 -7.17 -5.85 2.22
N TYR A 117 -6.10 -5.43 2.88
CA TYR A 117 -5.93 -4.09 3.43
C TYR A 117 -4.77 -3.40 2.73
N LEU A 118 -4.94 -2.14 2.36
CA LEU A 118 -3.81 -1.29 2.01
C LEU A 118 -3.25 -0.66 3.27
N ILE A 119 -1.94 -0.80 3.49
CA ILE A 119 -1.20 -0.07 4.52
C ILE A 119 -0.45 1.04 3.82
N VAL A 120 -0.87 2.27 4.04
CA VAL A 120 -0.22 3.44 3.44
C VAL A 120 0.68 4.08 4.47
N ILE A 121 1.97 4.20 4.13
CA ILE A 121 2.97 4.88 4.96
C ILE A 121 3.21 6.28 4.41
N HIS A 122 3.17 7.26 5.30
CA HIS A 122 3.38 8.67 5.01
C HIS A 122 4.62 9.22 5.71
N THR A 123 5.15 10.32 5.19
CA THR A 123 6.26 11.07 5.82
C THR A 123 5.78 12.10 6.86
N PHE A 124 4.51 12.09 7.22
CA PHE A 124 3.86 13.02 8.16
C PHE A 124 2.64 12.35 8.81
N ASP A 125 2.12 12.92 9.90
CA ASP A 125 0.95 12.44 10.65
C ASP A 125 -0.37 12.58 9.82
N PRO A 126 -1.14 11.47 9.81
CA PRO A 126 -0.88 10.14 10.35
C PRO A 126 0.14 9.35 9.50
N PHE A 127 1.23 8.90 10.15
CA PHE A 127 2.31 8.17 9.48
C PHE A 127 1.84 6.85 8.86
N PHE A 128 0.80 6.27 9.40
CA PHE A 128 0.21 5.01 8.93
C PHE A 128 -1.29 5.15 8.77
N THR A 129 -1.79 4.71 7.63
CA THR A 129 -3.23 4.64 7.35
C THR A 129 -3.56 3.26 6.82
N ILE A 130 -4.59 2.63 7.37
CA ILE A 130 -5.12 1.35 6.92
C ILE A 130 -6.41 1.59 6.14
N ILE A 131 -6.51 0.97 4.96
CA ILE A 131 -7.70 1.07 4.11
C ILE A 131 -8.19 -0.34 3.81
N PRO A 132 -9.33 -0.77 4.37
CA PRO A 132 -9.95 -2.04 4.04
C PRO A 132 -10.51 -1.99 2.62
N LEU A 133 -10.03 -2.85 1.71
CA LEU A 133 -10.49 -2.83 0.31
C LEU A 133 -11.98 -3.12 0.17
N LYS A 134 -12.54 -3.99 1.02
CA LYS A 134 -13.96 -4.33 1.03
C LYS A 134 -14.90 -3.17 1.39
N GLU A 135 -14.39 -2.11 2.02
CA GLU A 135 -15.16 -0.93 2.38
C GLU A 135 -15.14 0.13 1.27
N ILE A 136 -14.42 -0.11 0.17
CA ILE A 136 -14.31 0.82 -0.95
C ILE A 136 -15.54 0.67 -1.87
N GLU A 137 -16.34 1.72 -1.92
CA GLU A 137 -17.41 1.89 -2.88
C GLU A 137 -16.92 2.76 -4.03
N TRP A 138 -16.86 2.20 -5.24
CA TRP A 138 -16.27 2.84 -6.39
C TRP A 138 -16.79 4.26 -6.67
N HIS A 139 -18.11 4.40 -6.80
CA HIS A 139 -18.77 5.67 -7.11
C HIS A 139 -18.65 6.73 -6.00
N LYS A 140 -18.32 6.33 -4.79
CA LYS A 140 -18.18 7.21 -3.63
C LYS A 140 -16.74 7.64 -3.38
N HIS A 141 -15.81 6.73 -3.62
CA HIS A 141 -14.41 6.93 -3.26
C HIS A 141 -13.50 7.30 -4.45
N PHE A 142 -13.93 7.01 -5.69
CA PHE A 142 -13.15 7.34 -6.88
C PHE A 142 -13.61 8.65 -7.50
N HIS A 143 -12.66 9.53 -7.78
CA HIS A 143 -12.88 10.79 -8.47
C HIS A 143 -11.91 10.92 -9.64
N SER A 144 -12.42 11.25 -10.81
CA SER A 144 -11.60 11.59 -11.97
C SER A 144 -11.93 13.01 -12.44
N ARG A 145 -10.92 13.76 -12.83
CA ARG A 145 -11.08 15.06 -13.46
C ARG A 145 -10.04 15.27 -14.54
N THR A 146 -10.44 15.93 -15.61
CA THR A 146 -9.49 16.40 -16.60
C THR A 146 -8.99 17.78 -16.18
N THR A 147 -7.68 17.96 -16.14
CA THR A 147 -7.08 19.27 -15.85
C THR A 147 -7.25 20.22 -17.04
N ASN A 148 -7.05 21.53 -16.83
CA ASN A 148 -7.11 22.53 -17.91
C ASN A 148 -6.12 22.23 -19.07
N ASN A 149 -5.08 21.45 -18.82
CA ASN A 149 -4.09 21.03 -19.83
C ASN A 149 -4.44 19.68 -20.49
N GLY A 150 -5.65 19.17 -20.30
CA GLY A 150 -6.11 17.91 -20.89
C GLY A 150 -5.62 16.63 -20.21
N ASN A 151 -4.85 16.73 -19.13
CA ASN A 151 -4.37 15.56 -18.39
C ASN A 151 -5.49 14.96 -17.52
N LEU A 152 -5.69 13.67 -17.60
CA LEU A 152 -6.58 12.95 -16.70
C LEU A 152 -5.91 12.82 -15.33
N TYR A 153 -6.61 13.26 -14.30
CA TYR A 153 -6.20 13.16 -12.90
C TYR A 153 -7.17 12.24 -12.15
N GLU A 154 -6.66 11.15 -11.63
CA GLU A 154 -7.40 10.15 -10.87
C GLU A 154 -7.05 10.23 -9.40
N GLN A 155 -8.06 10.28 -8.56
CA GLN A 155 -7.92 10.37 -7.11
C GLN A 155 -8.87 9.42 -6.40
N TRP A 156 -8.40 8.88 -5.28
CA TRP A 156 -9.20 8.10 -4.34
C TRP A 156 -9.33 8.86 -3.03
N ASN A 157 -10.56 9.05 -2.59
CA ASN A 157 -10.85 9.64 -1.29
C ASN A 157 -11.33 8.55 -0.33
N PHE A 158 -10.53 8.20 0.65
CA PHE A 158 -10.85 7.16 1.63
C PHE A 158 -11.32 7.72 2.96
N ALA A 159 -11.73 9.00 3.02
CA ALA A 159 -12.32 9.58 4.22
C ALA A 159 -13.50 8.73 4.71
N GLY A 160 -13.52 8.45 5.99
CA GLY A 160 -14.58 7.66 6.64
C GLY A 160 -14.38 6.15 6.67
N ILE A 161 -13.45 5.59 5.85
CA ILE A 161 -13.13 4.16 5.89
C ILE A 161 -11.70 3.88 6.38
N GLN A 162 -10.94 4.93 6.65
CA GLN A 162 -9.59 4.81 7.18
C GLN A 162 -9.59 4.29 8.61
N LYS A 163 -8.64 3.41 8.89
CA LYS A 163 -8.39 2.82 10.21
C LYS A 163 -6.96 3.09 10.65
N SER A 164 -6.73 3.01 11.95
CA SER A 164 -5.38 3.07 12.52
C SER A 164 -4.70 1.71 12.51
N LEU A 165 -3.38 1.68 12.73
CA LEU A 165 -2.65 0.42 12.92
C LEU A 165 -3.24 -0.42 14.08
N ARG A 166 -3.72 0.22 15.15
CA ARG A 166 -4.26 -0.46 16.33
C ARG A 166 -5.63 -1.08 16.10
N ASP A 167 -6.37 -0.61 15.13
CA ASP A 167 -7.64 -1.25 14.75
C ASP A 167 -7.40 -2.63 14.15
N LEU A 168 -6.23 -2.83 13.50
CA LEU A 168 -5.85 -4.11 12.91
C LEU A 168 -4.96 -4.95 13.86
N PHE A 169 -4.08 -4.29 14.60
CA PHE A 169 -3.08 -4.87 15.48
C PHE A 169 -3.19 -4.26 16.90
N PRO A 170 -4.20 -4.64 17.68
CA PRO A 170 -4.49 -4.01 18.98
C PRO A 170 -3.35 -4.15 19.99
N ASP A 171 -2.55 -5.23 19.88
CA ASP A 171 -1.42 -5.51 20.78
C ASP A 171 -0.15 -4.72 20.42
N LEU A 172 -0.21 -3.84 19.41
CA LEU A 172 0.94 -3.07 18.96
C LEU A 172 1.28 -1.96 19.96
N SER A 173 2.48 -2.03 20.53
CA SER A 173 2.91 -1.06 21.53
C SER A 173 3.33 0.28 20.94
N GLU A 174 3.17 1.35 21.72
CA GLU A 174 3.58 2.71 21.32
C GLU A 174 5.07 2.80 20.98
N SER A 175 5.90 2.09 21.74
CA SER A 175 7.35 2.08 21.52
C SER A 175 7.73 1.45 20.18
N VAL A 176 6.99 0.44 19.71
CA VAL A 176 7.20 -0.19 18.40
C VAL A 176 6.74 0.75 17.29
N ILE A 177 5.59 1.41 17.44
CA ILE A 177 5.11 2.40 16.48
C ILE A 177 6.13 3.55 16.32
N LYS A 178 6.64 4.07 17.44
CA LYS A 178 7.65 5.14 17.42
C LYS A 178 8.92 4.70 16.69
N LYS A 179 9.45 3.52 16.96
CA LYS A 179 10.61 2.98 16.22
C LYS A 179 10.33 2.85 14.73
N ALA A 180 9.14 2.42 14.35
CA ALA A 180 8.74 2.32 12.94
C ALA A 180 8.68 3.70 12.28
N ILE A 181 8.17 4.73 12.97
CA ILE A 181 8.18 6.12 12.50
C ILE A 181 9.61 6.61 12.26
N ASP A 182 10.54 6.31 13.17
CA ASP A 182 11.94 6.68 13.06
C ASP A 182 12.65 6.02 11.84
N MET A 183 12.10 4.92 11.31
CA MET A 183 12.58 4.28 10.08
C MET A 183 12.07 4.95 8.80
N ILE A 184 11.05 5.80 8.89
CA ILE A 184 10.48 6.47 7.72
C ILE A 184 11.47 7.52 7.20
N PRO A 185 11.85 7.47 5.91
CA PRO A 185 12.78 8.45 5.37
C PRO A 185 12.23 9.87 5.49
N SER A 186 12.95 10.72 6.21
CA SER A 186 12.67 12.16 6.18
C SER A 186 13.11 12.74 4.85
N LYS A 187 12.29 13.54 4.18
CA LYS A 187 12.81 14.39 3.10
C LYS A 187 13.83 15.34 3.72
N LYS A 188 15.07 15.23 3.26
CA LYS A 188 16.02 16.36 3.43
C LYS A 188 15.43 17.52 2.63
N GLU A 189 15.14 18.61 3.32
CA GLU A 189 14.76 19.90 2.73
C GLU A 189 15.82 20.38 1.75
#